data_79e3c2c1dcfc984daaeeb102fa99b8a8
#
_entry.id   79e3c2c1dcfc984daaeeb102fa99b8a8
#
_cell.length_a   1.000
_cell.length_b   1.000
_cell.length_c   1.000
_cell.angle_alpha   90.00
_cell.angle_beta   90.00
_cell.angle_gamma   90.00
#
_symmetry.space_group_name_H-M   'P 1'
#
loop_
_entity.id
_entity.type
_entity.pdbx_description
1 polymer ?
#
loop_
_entity_poly.entity_id
_entity_poly.type
_entity_poly.pdbx_seq_one_letter_code
_entity_poly.pdbx_strand_id
1 'polypeptide(L)'
;MFKMKKIIYILSLIGFIANAPVINASEDTISQWTYNYFKRIHNYMEMERFEDAGRELETLANRYFKNERSYERALINQLYGQFYMIQGDFYSAIPWFEKAVQFGYLNLPGEIQTRSNLAAAYFQAGRYDDVIKTLLMTQEMGMKRGIDLSASNFVMLGMAYYQLNDIQPAYKYISKGNDVSEKLNEDWLQYEFGLAVKLKKYNEAIEVGQFLIFVNPDKSTYWKQLSGVYYGGNNEDQSLA
;
A
#
# COMPACT_ATOMS: atom_id res chain seq x y z
N MET A 1 -16.76 -4.34 12.91
CA MET A 1 -15.34 -4.12 13.28
C MET A 1 -14.53 -5.28 12.69
N PHE A 2 -14.09 -5.11 11.42
CA PHE A 2 -13.36 -6.15 10.69
C PHE A 2 -11.90 -6.16 11.16
N LYS A 3 -11.46 -7.26 11.73
CA LYS A 3 -10.04 -7.54 11.94
C LYS A 3 -9.43 -7.79 10.55
N MET A 4 -8.83 -6.75 9.95
CA MET A 4 -7.96 -6.95 8.80
C MET A 4 -6.83 -7.88 9.21
N LYS A 5 -6.79 -9.05 8.57
CA LYS A 5 -5.78 -10.08 8.87
C LYS A 5 -4.39 -9.50 8.57
N LYS A 6 -3.47 -9.61 9.53
CA LYS A 6 -2.04 -9.21 9.48
C LYS A 6 -1.27 -9.73 8.24
N ILE A 7 -1.88 -10.56 7.42
CA ILE A 7 -1.24 -11.35 6.34
C ILE A 7 -0.95 -10.54 5.07
N ILE A 8 -1.66 -9.43 4.81
CA ILE A 8 -1.55 -8.71 3.52
C ILE A 8 -0.25 -7.88 3.43
N TYR A 9 0.36 -7.52 4.54
CA TYR A 9 1.54 -6.63 4.56
C TYR A 9 2.88 -7.33 4.42
N ILE A 10 2.97 -8.64 4.64
CA ILE A 10 4.24 -9.38 4.63
C ILE A 10 4.71 -9.67 3.20
N LEU A 11 3.79 -9.87 2.26
CA LEU A 11 4.15 -10.27 0.89
C LEU A 11 4.72 -9.16 0.00
N SER A 12 4.43 -7.88 0.29
CA SER A 12 5.02 -6.76 -0.46
C SER A 12 6.41 -6.35 0.04
N LEU A 13 6.79 -6.77 1.23
CA LEU A 13 8.09 -6.45 1.84
C LEU A 13 9.28 -7.25 1.26
N ILE A 14 9.02 -8.46 0.75
CA ILE A 14 10.06 -9.42 0.33
C ILE A 14 10.70 -9.03 -1.02
N GLY A 15 10.02 -8.26 -1.85
CA GLY A 15 10.44 -8.03 -3.24
C GLY A 15 11.67 -7.15 -3.43
N PHE A 16 12.10 -6.36 -2.46
CA PHE A 16 13.07 -5.30 -2.70
C PHE A 16 14.52 -5.63 -2.36
N ILE A 17 14.80 -6.56 -1.46
CA ILE A 17 16.19 -6.91 -1.10
C ILE A 17 16.77 -7.97 -2.04
N ALA A 18 15.93 -8.80 -2.67
CA ALA A 18 16.39 -9.87 -3.58
C ALA A 18 17.03 -9.32 -4.88
N ASN A 19 16.82 -8.06 -5.23
CA ASN A 19 17.31 -7.44 -6.47
C ASN A 19 18.22 -6.22 -6.24
N ALA A 20 18.79 -6.03 -5.05
CA ALA A 20 19.81 -5.00 -4.90
C ALA A 20 21.07 -5.43 -5.68
N PRO A 21 21.41 -4.80 -6.79
CA PRO A 21 22.58 -5.20 -7.56
C PRO A 21 23.85 -4.93 -6.74
N VAL A 22 24.58 -5.98 -6.46
CA VAL A 22 25.96 -5.88 -6.02
C VAL A 22 26.81 -5.63 -7.28
N ILE A 23 26.91 -4.38 -7.73
CA ILE A 23 27.80 -4.03 -8.85
C ILE A 23 28.35 -2.61 -8.67
N ASN A 24 29.66 -2.53 -8.72
CA ASN A 24 30.55 -1.39 -8.98
C ASN A 24 29.95 0.03 -9.11
N ALA A 25 30.37 0.89 -8.15
CA ALA A 25 30.56 2.33 -8.28
C ALA A 25 29.51 3.11 -9.09
N SER A 26 28.25 3.11 -8.62
CA SER A 26 27.34 4.23 -8.76
C SER A 26 26.86 4.64 -7.37
N GLU A 27 26.43 5.87 -7.20
CA GLU A 27 26.00 6.44 -5.91
C GLU A 27 24.87 5.65 -5.19
N ASP A 28 24.26 4.68 -5.89
CA ASP A 28 23.10 3.87 -5.44
C ASP A 28 23.47 2.44 -4.98
N THR A 29 24.72 2.14 -4.67
CA THR A 29 25.14 0.80 -4.25
C THR A 29 25.53 0.76 -2.78
N ILE A 30 25.18 -0.34 -2.11
CA ILE A 30 25.62 -0.61 -0.75
C ILE A 30 26.80 -1.58 -0.74
N SER A 31 27.66 -1.49 0.29
CA SER A 31 28.76 -2.43 0.46
C SER A 31 28.23 -3.85 0.73
N GLN A 32 29.02 -4.88 0.36
CA GLN A 32 28.70 -6.29 0.69
C GLN A 32 28.49 -6.49 2.20
N TRP A 33 29.22 -5.75 3.02
CA TRP A 33 29.07 -5.77 4.47
C TRP A 33 27.67 -5.26 4.88
N THR A 34 27.23 -4.13 4.37
CA THR A 34 25.90 -3.54 4.63
C THR A 34 24.78 -4.48 4.15
N TYR A 35 24.94 -5.06 2.94
CA TYR A 35 24.00 -6.03 2.41
C TYR A 35 23.82 -7.24 3.32
N ASN A 36 24.92 -7.79 3.86
CA ASN A 36 24.85 -8.93 4.78
C ASN A 36 24.11 -8.59 6.08
N TYR A 37 24.24 -7.36 6.58
CA TYR A 37 23.46 -6.87 7.73
C TYR A 37 21.97 -6.78 7.38
N PHE A 38 21.62 -6.19 6.26
CA PHE A 38 20.22 -6.09 5.81
C PHE A 38 19.57 -7.47 5.70
N LYS A 39 20.29 -8.42 5.11
CA LYS A 39 19.81 -9.82 5.00
C LYS A 39 19.57 -10.46 6.37
N ARG A 40 20.48 -10.27 7.34
CA ARG A 40 20.29 -10.81 8.69
C ARG A 40 19.12 -10.18 9.42
N ILE A 41 19.01 -8.85 9.35
CA ILE A 41 17.91 -8.10 9.96
C ILE A 41 16.58 -8.60 9.40
N HIS A 42 16.50 -8.77 8.09
CA HIS A 42 15.30 -9.28 7.43
C HIS A 42 14.92 -10.67 7.91
N ASN A 43 15.88 -11.58 7.95
CA ASN A 43 15.67 -12.93 8.47
C ASN A 43 15.21 -12.91 9.94
N TYR A 44 15.77 -12.04 10.77
CA TYR A 44 15.32 -11.92 12.16
C TYR A 44 13.90 -11.37 12.25
N MET A 45 13.53 -10.39 11.43
CA MET A 45 12.16 -9.87 11.37
C MET A 45 11.16 -10.94 10.90
N GLU A 46 11.51 -11.74 9.90
CA GLU A 46 10.68 -12.85 9.41
C GLU A 46 10.48 -13.95 10.47
N MET A 47 11.49 -14.17 11.30
CA MET A 47 11.45 -15.13 12.41
C MET A 47 10.83 -14.53 13.70
N GLU A 48 10.31 -13.30 13.64
CA GLU A 48 9.80 -12.53 14.79
C GLU A 48 10.83 -12.35 15.93
N ARG A 49 12.14 -12.44 15.61
CA ARG A 49 13.26 -12.22 16.53
C ARG A 49 13.60 -10.73 16.61
N PHE A 50 12.68 -9.92 17.12
CA PHE A 50 12.77 -8.46 17.07
C PHE A 50 13.93 -7.89 17.89
N GLU A 51 14.33 -8.53 19.01
CA GLU A 51 15.50 -8.09 19.78
C GLU A 51 16.80 -8.24 18.98
N ASP A 52 16.95 -9.33 18.24
CA ASP A 52 18.11 -9.57 17.39
C ASP A 52 18.14 -8.60 16.20
N ALA A 53 16.98 -8.40 15.55
CA ALA A 53 16.84 -7.42 14.48
C ALA A 53 17.20 -6.00 14.96
N GLY A 54 16.72 -5.61 16.13
CA GLY A 54 17.01 -4.30 16.73
C GLY A 54 18.50 -4.07 16.99
N ARG A 55 19.21 -5.05 17.55
CA ARG A 55 20.68 -4.97 17.78
C ARG A 55 21.46 -4.78 16.47
N GLU A 56 21.09 -5.53 15.43
CA GLU A 56 21.74 -5.39 14.12
C GLU A 56 21.45 -4.04 13.48
N LEU A 57 20.20 -3.55 13.59
CA LEU A 57 19.81 -2.21 13.13
C LEU A 57 20.61 -1.11 13.84
N GLU A 58 20.75 -1.19 15.15
CA GLU A 58 21.53 -0.24 15.94
C GLU A 58 23.02 -0.25 15.52
N THR A 59 23.58 -1.42 15.25
CA THR A 59 24.96 -1.54 14.74
C THR A 59 25.14 -0.82 13.40
N LEU A 60 24.19 -0.96 12.48
CA LEU A 60 24.18 -0.23 11.21
C LEU A 60 24.02 1.27 11.42
N ALA A 61 23.08 1.68 12.27
CA ALA A 61 22.82 3.08 12.56
C ALA A 61 24.06 3.77 13.13
N ASN A 62 24.74 3.15 14.09
CA ASN A 62 25.97 3.69 14.70
C ASN A 62 27.09 3.90 13.69
N ARG A 63 27.15 3.10 12.60
CA ARG A 63 28.15 3.26 11.54
C ARG A 63 27.81 4.39 10.58
N TYR A 64 26.54 4.51 10.16
CA TYR A 64 26.15 5.37 9.04
C TYR A 64 25.52 6.70 9.46
N PHE A 65 24.92 6.82 10.65
CA PHE A 65 24.27 8.07 11.08
C PHE A 65 25.24 9.20 11.41
N LYS A 66 26.53 8.91 11.48
CA LYS A 66 27.58 9.95 11.58
C LYS A 66 27.76 10.74 10.26
N ASN A 67 27.41 10.15 9.14
CA ASN A 67 27.40 10.80 7.84
C ASN A 67 25.99 11.38 7.59
N GLU A 68 25.87 12.70 7.49
CA GLU A 68 24.57 13.36 7.39
C GLU A 68 23.80 13.04 6.12
N ARG A 69 24.46 12.57 5.06
CA ARG A 69 23.88 12.37 3.73
C ARG A 69 24.44 11.10 3.10
N SER A 70 23.67 10.03 3.08
CA SER A 70 24.04 8.84 2.33
C SER A 70 22.84 7.98 1.97
N TYR A 71 22.98 7.24 0.88
CA TYR A 71 22.00 6.25 0.43
C TYR A 71 21.77 5.18 1.50
N GLU A 72 22.83 4.69 2.15
CA GLU A 72 22.73 3.72 3.25
C GLU A 72 21.91 4.26 4.42
N ARG A 73 22.07 5.55 4.77
CA ARG A 73 21.26 6.15 5.83
C ARG A 73 19.78 6.17 5.48
N ALA A 74 19.42 6.46 4.22
CA ALA A 74 18.04 6.40 3.77
C ALA A 74 17.47 4.97 3.86
N LEU A 75 18.25 3.98 3.43
CA LEU A 75 17.87 2.56 3.53
C LEU A 75 17.74 2.09 4.99
N ILE A 76 18.62 2.54 5.89
CA ILE A 76 18.54 2.21 7.32
C ILE A 76 17.28 2.83 7.93
N ASN A 77 16.95 4.07 7.60
CA ASN A 77 15.70 4.69 8.04
C ASN A 77 14.49 3.91 7.52
N GLN A 78 14.49 3.49 6.24
CA GLN A 78 13.46 2.64 5.68
C GLN A 78 13.33 1.32 6.48
N LEU A 79 14.44 0.69 6.82
CA LEU A 79 14.47 -0.57 7.54
C LEU A 79 13.95 -0.43 8.98
N TYR A 80 14.25 0.68 9.67
CA TYR A 80 13.63 1.00 10.97
C TYR A 80 12.12 1.18 10.85
N GLY A 81 11.66 1.88 9.81
CA GLY A 81 10.22 1.99 9.55
C GLY A 81 9.55 0.62 9.37
N GLN A 82 10.17 -0.27 8.59
CA GLN A 82 9.69 -1.64 8.40
C GLN A 82 9.70 -2.45 9.71
N PHE A 83 10.76 -2.31 10.51
CA PHE A 83 10.90 -2.97 11.79
C PHE A 83 9.74 -2.64 12.75
N TYR A 84 9.36 -1.37 12.85
CA TYR A 84 8.20 -0.96 13.66
C TYR A 84 6.87 -1.37 13.03
N MET A 85 6.75 -1.30 11.69
CA MET A 85 5.55 -1.75 10.97
C MET A 85 5.19 -3.20 11.26
N ILE A 86 6.17 -4.12 11.22
CA ILE A 86 5.98 -5.55 11.46
C ILE A 86 5.52 -5.82 12.89
N GLN A 87 6.00 -5.04 13.85
CA GLN A 87 5.59 -5.12 15.24
C GLN A 87 4.19 -4.51 15.50
N GLY A 88 3.60 -3.84 14.49
CA GLY A 88 2.33 -3.14 14.60
C GLY A 88 2.42 -1.77 15.28
N ASP A 89 3.64 -1.27 15.48
CA ASP A 89 3.87 0.08 16.01
C ASP A 89 3.97 1.09 14.86
N PHE A 90 2.81 1.43 14.32
CA PHE A 90 2.71 2.32 13.16
C PHE A 90 3.13 3.76 13.48
N TYR A 91 2.89 4.21 14.71
CA TYR A 91 3.28 5.55 15.14
C TYR A 91 4.81 5.72 15.18
N SER A 92 5.53 4.72 15.65
CA SER A 92 6.99 4.72 15.64
C SER A 92 7.58 4.51 14.24
N ALA A 93 6.87 3.82 13.35
CA ALA A 93 7.32 3.61 11.97
C ALA A 93 7.33 4.90 11.12
N ILE A 94 6.31 5.76 11.29
CA ILE A 94 6.10 6.98 10.49
C ILE A 94 7.36 7.86 10.43
N PRO A 95 7.94 8.34 11.54
CA PRO A 95 9.08 9.26 11.49
C PRO A 95 10.32 8.67 10.81
N TRP A 96 10.48 7.35 10.81
CA TRP A 96 11.57 6.70 10.12
C TRP A 96 11.37 6.69 8.60
N PHE A 97 10.16 6.38 8.13
CA PHE A 97 9.86 6.48 6.70
C PHE A 97 9.92 7.92 6.20
N GLU A 98 9.43 8.90 6.98
CA GLU A 98 9.55 10.31 6.66
C GLU A 98 11.02 10.72 6.46
N LYS A 99 11.92 10.32 7.39
CA LYS A 99 13.36 10.55 7.27
C LYS A 99 13.96 9.85 6.05
N ALA A 100 13.49 8.66 5.70
CA ALA A 100 14.01 7.93 4.56
C ALA A 100 13.76 8.67 3.23
N VAL A 101 12.60 9.32 3.07
CA VAL A 101 12.24 10.05 1.85
C VAL A 101 12.64 11.52 1.86
N GLN A 102 12.94 12.08 3.04
CA GLN A 102 13.18 13.52 3.21
C GLN A 102 14.37 14.04 2.40
N PHE A 103 15.42 13.24 2.25
CA PHE A 103 16.70 13.68 1.71
C PHE A 103 16.88 13.37 0.22
N GLY A 104 15.97 12.60 -0.40
CA GLY A 104 16.03 12.30 -1.83
C GLY A 104 17.21 11.42 -2.25
N TYR A 105 17.75 10.58 -1.34
CA TYR A 105 18.85 9.67 -1.63
C TYR A 105 18.41 8.31 -2.14
N LEU A 106 17.12 7.99 -2.04
CA LEU A 106 16.58 6.76 -2.62
C LEU A 106 16.44 6.91 -4.12
N ASN A 107 16.78 5.87 -4.88
CA ASN A 107 16.40 5.82 -6.28
C ASN A 107 14.87 5.80 -6.41
N LEU A 108 14.35 6.13 -7.60
CA LEU A 108 12.91 6.31 -7.77
C LEU A 108 12.08 5.10 -7.36
N PRO A 109 12.42 3.84 -7.71
CA PRO A 109 11.67 2.68 -7.22
C PRO A 109 11.69 2.56 -5.69
N GLY A 110 12.84 2.79 -5.06
CA GLY A 110 12.99 2.76 -3.59
C GLY A 110 12.20 3.86 -2.90
N GLU A 111 12.16 5.05 -3.49
CA GLU A 111 11.36 6.16 -2.96
C GLU A 111 9.86 5.88 -3.07
N ILE A 112 9.38 5.39 -4.23
CA ILE A 112 7.98 4.99 -4.41
C ILE A 112 7.59 3.92 -3.38
N GLN A 113 8.41 2.89 -3.19
CA GLN A 113 8.14 1.84 -2.22
C GLN A 113 8.12 2.39 -0.79
N THR A 114 9.07 3.25 -0.43
CA THR A 114 9.13 3.85 0.92
C THR A 114 7.91 4.73 1.19
N ARG A 115 7.48 5.53 0.22
CA ARG A 115 6.25 6.33 0.31
C ARG A 115 4.99 5.47 0.41
N SER A 116 4.95 4.33 -0.28
CA SER A 116 3.86 3.35 -0.15
C SER A 116 3.78 2.77 1.26
N ASN A 117 4.94 2.44 1.85
CA ASN A 117 5.02 1.95 3.22
C ASN A 117 4.64 3.05 4.23
N LEU A 118 5.07 4.29 3.99
CA LEU A 118 4.67 5.46 4.79
C LEU A 118 3.15 5.67 4.74
N ALA A 119 2.56 5.60 3.56
CA ALA A 119 1.10 5.71 3.41
C ALA A 119 0.37 4.58 4.16
N ALA A 120 0.91 3.35 4.12
CA ALA A 120 0.36 2.25 4.90
C ALA A 120 0.46 2.49 6.42
N ALA A 121 1.58 3.05 6.91
CA ALA A 121 1.73 3.42 8.31
C ALA A 121 0.74 4.52 8.71
N TYR A 122 0.57 5.56 7.88
CA TYR A 122 -0.44 6.59 8.09
C TYR A 122 -1.86 6.01 8.12
N PHE A 123 -2.17 5.10 7.18
CA PHE A 123 -3.49 4.46 7.13
C PHE A 123 -3.81 3.70 8.42
N GLN A 124 -2.86 2.91 8.92
CA GLN A 124 -3.02 2.16 10.17
C GLN A 124 -3.09 3.08 11.41
N ALA A 125 -2.44 4.24 11.35
CA ALA A 125 -2.52 5.27 12.38
C ALA A 125 -3.80 6.14 12.28
N GLY A 126 -4.67 5.92 11.28
CA GLY A 126 -5.89 6.72 11.06
C GLY A 126 -5.64 8.11 10.47
N ARG A 127 -4.44 8.38 9.97
CA ARG A 127 -4.04 9.67 9.39
C ARG A 127 -4.36 9.71 7.89
N TYR A 128 -5.65 9.67 7.55
CA TYR A 128 -6.12 9.49 6.15
C TYR A 128 -5.76 10.66 5.22
N ASP A 129 -5.72 11.89 5.70
CA ASP A 129 -5.26 13.04 4.91
C ASP A 129 -3.79 12.88 4.49
N ASP A 130 -2.95 12.37 5.39
CA ASP A 130 -1.54 12.11 5.09
C ASP A 130 -1.37 10.95 4.10
N VAL A 131 -2.25 9.93 4.15
CA VAL A 131 -2.29 8.87 3.12
C VAL A 131 -2.56 9.46 1.75
N ILE A 132 -3.62 10.27 1.63
CA ILE A 132 -4.04 10.91 0.37
C ILE A 132 -2.90 11.76 -0.17
N LYS A 133 -2.37 12.65 0.63
CA LYS A 133 -1.25 13.53 0.25
C LYS A 133 -0.06 12.72 -0.24
N THR A 134 0.35 11.71 0.52
CA THR A 134 1.53 10.90 0.20
C THR A 134 1.35 10.13 -1.09
N LEU A 135 0.21 9.46 -1.30
CA LEU A 135 -0.02 8.65 -2.50
C LEU A 135 -0.25 9.50 -3.75
N LEU A 136 -0.93 10.66 -3.65
CA LEU A 136 -1.06 11.57 -4.79
C LEU A 136 0.29 12.15 -5.23
N MET A 137 1.14 12.56 -4.29
CA MET A 137 2.52 12.99 -4.61
C MET A 137 3.32 11.86 -5.24
N THR A 138 3.18 10.63 -4.74
CA THR A 138 3.87 9.45 -5.28
C THR A 138 3.41 9.14 -6.69
N GLN A 139 2.11 9.24 -6.95
CA GLN A 139 1.54 9.07 -8.29
C GLN A 139 2.10 10.11 -9.27
N GLU A 140 2.08 11.39 -8.91
CA GLU A 140 2.61 12.46 -9.76
C GLU A 140 4.10 12.24 -10.09
N MET A 141 4.88 11.87 -9.08
CA MET A 141 6.31 11.59 -9.24
C MET A 141 6.57 10.39 -10.16
N GLY A 142 5.81 9.31 -9.99
CA GLY A 142 5.92 8.10 -10.80
C GLY A 142 5.49 8.32 -12.24
N MET A 143 4.36 8.99 -12.47
CA MET A 143 3.82 9.27 -13.80
C MET A 143 4.80 10.05 -14.70
N LYS A 144 5.59 10.97 -14.15
CA LYS A 144 6.65 11.70 -14.89
C LYS A 144 7.74 10.78 -15.45
N ARG A 145 7.80 9.54 -14.98
CA ARG A 145 8.78 8.51 -15.38
C ARG A 145 8.11 7.25 -15.95
N GLY A 146 6.80 7.32 -16.25
CA GLY A 146 6.05 6.18 -16.79
C GLY A 146 5.75 5.08 -15.77
N ILE A 147 5.82 5.38 -14.48
CA ILE A 147 5.51 4.45 -13.38
C ILE A 147 4.20 4.91 -12.72
N ASP A 148 3.18 4.05 -12.70
CA ASP A 148 1.94 4.33 -11.97
C ASP A 148 1.95 3.67 -10.58
N LEU A 149 0.99 4.03 -9.74
CA LEU A 149 0.79 3.38 -8.45
C LEU A 149 0.40 1.91 -8.65
N SER A 150 0.77 1.06 -7.71
CA SER A 150 0.29 -0.32 -7.67
C SER A 150 -1.23 -0.37 -7.39
N ALA A 151 -1.87 -1.47 -7.78
CA ALA A 151 -3.29 -1.73 -7.51
C ALA A 151 -3.63 -1.51 -6.01
N SER A 152 -2.81 -2.05 -5.10
CA SER A 152 -2.99 -1.89 -3.66
C SER A 152 -2.89 -0.45 -3.17
N ASN A 153 -2.02 0.38 -3.79
CA ASN A 153 -1.90 1.79 -3.45
C ASN A 153 -3.11 2.59 -3.93
N PHE A 154 -3.67 2.28 -5.11
CA PHE A 154 -4.91 2.89 -5.55
C PHE A 154 -6.07 2.55 -4.61
N VAL A 155 -6.21 1.29 -4.24
CA VAL A 155 -7.24 0.88 -3.28
C VAL A 155 -7.04 1.55 -1.93
N MET A 156 -5.81 1.63 -1.41
CA MET A 156 -5.50 2.32 -0.16
C MET A 156 -5.88 3.80 -0.23
N LEU A 157 -5.59 4.47 -1.35
CA LEU A 157 -5.98 5.86 -1.59
C LEU A 157 -7.51 6.02 -1.59
N GLY A 158 -8.23 5.13 -2.28
CA GLY A 158 -9.68 5.12 -2.29
C GLY A 158 -10.27 4.83 -0.90
N MET A 159 -9.69 3.90 -0.15
CA MET A 159 -10.10 3.61 1.22
C MET A 159 -9.87 4.79 2.17
N ALA A 160 -8.79 5.56 1.99
CA ALA A 160 -8.56 6.78 2.77
C ALA A 160 -9.64 7.84 2.51
N TYR A 161 -10.02 8.06 1.26
CA TYR A 161 -11.16 8.91 0.91
C TYR A 161 -12.49 8.39 1.50
N TYR A 162 -12.69 7.08 1.48
CA TYR A 162 -13.88 6.46 2.08
C TYR A 162 -13.98 6.72 3.59
N GLN A 163 -12.87 6.62 4.31
CA GLN A 163 -12.81 6.91 5.75
C GLN A 163 -13.14 8.38 6.08
N LEU A 164 -12.82 9.30 5.16
CA LEU A 164 -13.18 10.72 5.24
C LEU A 164 -14.58 11.02 4.70
N ASN A 165 -15.36 9.97 4.34
CA ASN A 165 -16.69 10.05 3.75
C ASN A 165 -16.74 10.80 2.40
N ASP A 166 -15.61 10.87 1.68
CA ASP A 166 -15.54 11.42 0.32
C ASP A 166 -15.75 10.30 -0.71
N ILE A 167 -17.01 10.07 -1.05
CA ILE A 167 -17.46 8.85 -1.74
C ILE A 167 -17.06 8.83 -3.22
N GLN A 168 -17.05 9.98 -3.91
CA GLN A 168 -16.72 10.04 -5.34
C GLN A 168 -15.24 9.66 -5.62
N PRO A 169 -14.23 10.29 -4.99
CA PRO A 169 -12.86 9.85 -5.17
C PRO A 169 -12.59 8.45 -4.57
N ALA A 170 -13.31 8.05 -3.50
CA ALA A 170 -13.20 6.69 -2.99
C ALA A 170 -13.53 5.66 -4.07
N TYR A 171 -14.68 5.81 -4.72
CA TYR A 171 -15.08 4.96 -5.85
C TYR A 171 -14.04 4.99 -6.97
N LYS A 172 -13.66 6.20 -7.43
CA LYS A 172 -12.70 6.39 -8.53
C LYS A 172 -11.41 5.60 -8.32
N TYR A 173 -10.84 5.69 -7.12
CA TYR A 173 -9.54 5.07 -6.85
C TYR A 173 -9.63 3.58 -6.54
N ILE A 174 -10.71 3.10 -5.91
CA ILE A 174 -10.93 1.66 -5.71
C ILE A 174 -11.19 0.98 -7.06
N SER A 175 -12.04 1.56 -7.92
CA SER A 175 -12.27 1.05 -9.27
C SER A 175 -10.97 0.98 -10.06
N LYS A 176 -10.18 2.08 -10.08
CA LYS A 176 -8.86 2.06 -10.73
C LYS A 176 -7.94 0.96 -10.17
N GLY A 177 -7.96 0.72 -8.87
CA GLY A 177 -7.19 -0.36 -8.25
C GLY A 177 -7.61 -1.74 -8.73
N ASN A 178 -8.91 -1.99 -8.86
CA ASN A 178 -9.44 -3.24 -9.43
C ASN A 178 -9.06 -3.39 -10.91
N ASP A 179 -9.16 -2.31 -11.70
CA ASP A 179 -8.86 -2.32 -13.14
C ASP A 179 -7.40 -2.67 -13.46
N VAL A 180 -6.46 -2.20 -12.64
CA VAL A 180 -5.01 -2.45 -12.83
C VAL A 180 -4.51 -3.69 -12.09
N SER A 181 -5.37 -4.37 -11.36
CA SER A 181 -5.01 -5.58 -10.62
C SER A 181 -4.93 -6.80 -11.54
N GLU A 182 -3.83 -7.53 -11.47
CA GLU A 182 -3.67 -8.79 -12.21
C GLU A 182 -4.61 -9.90 -11.72
N LYS A 183 -5.16 -9.77 -10.52
CA LYS A 183 -6.04 -10.76 -9.89
C LYS A 183 -7.25 -10.08 -9.27
N LEU A 184 -8.42 -10.68 -9.49
CA LEU A 184 -9.63 -10.23 -8.81
C LEU A 184 -9.50 -10.41 -7.30
N ASN A 185 -9.82 -9.34 -6.56
CA ASN A 185 -9.82 -9.34 -5.11
C ASN A 185 -11.25 -9.12 -4.62
N GLU A 186 -11.81 -10.12 -3.94
CA GLU A 186 -13.20 -10.12 -3.49
C GLU A 186 -13.53 -8.93 -2.58
N ASP A 187 -12.63 -8.59 -1.64
CA ASP A 187 -12.86 -7.48 -0.72
C ASP A 187 -12.88 -6.13 -1.46
N TRP A 188 -11.97 -5.93 -2.43
CA TRP A 188 -11.91 -4.69 -3.22
C TRP A 188 -13.13 -4.54 -4.12
N LEU A 189 -13.56 -5.63 -4.75
CA LEU A 189 -14.80 -5.66 -5.55
C LEU A 189 -16.03 -5.35 -4.69
N GLN A 190 -16.08 -5.83 -3.44
CA GLN A 190 -17.19 -5.50 -2.52
C GLN A 190 -17.25 -4.01 -2.19
N TYR A 191 -16.09 -3.39 -1.94
CA TYR A 191 -16.03 -1.94 -1.72
C TYR A 191 -16.49 -1.18 -2.96
N GLU A 192 -15.99 -1.54 -4.13
CA GLU A 192 -16.39 -0.90 -5.40
C GLU A 192 -17.89 -1.03 -5.63
N PHE A 193 -18.44 -2.24 -5.50
CA PHE A 193 -19.86 -2.51 -5.62
C PHE A 193 -20.70 -1.62 -4.70
N GLY A 194 -20.36 -1.59 -3.41
CA GLY A 194 -21.08 -0.78 -2.42
C GLY A 194 -21.04 0.72 -2.71
N LEU A 195 -19.89 1.21 -3.19
CA LEU A 195 -19.72 2.62 -3.57
C LEU A 195 -20.46 2.95 -4.86
N ALA A 196 -20.45 2.07 -5.87
CA ALA A 196 -21.21 2.24 -7.10
C ALA A 196 -22.71 2.33 -6.82
N VAL A 197 -23.25 1.44 -5.99
CA VAL A 197 -24.65 1.49 -5.55
C VAL A 197 -24.96 2.81 -4.81
N LYS A 198 -24.08 3.22 -3.89
CA LYS A 198 -24.26 4.48 -3.13
C LYS A 198 -24.26 5.71 -4.05
N LEU A 199 -23.53 5.65 -5.15
CA LEU A 199 -23.45 6.70 -6.17
C LEU A 199 -24.52 6.57 -7.26
N LYS A 200 -25.41 5.58 -7.17
CA LYS A 200 -26.43 5.26 -8.16
C LYS A 200 -25.87 4.91 -9.56
N LYS A 201 -24.64 4.43 -9.58
CA LYS A 201 -23.96 3.92 -10.78
C LYS A 201 -24.35 2.47 -11.01
N TYR A 202 -25.63 2.27 -11.40
CA TYR A 202 -26.22 0.93 -11.43
C TYR A 202 -25.59 0.02 -12.47
N ASN A 203 -25.21 0.52 -13.65
CA ASN A 203 -24.56 -0.29 -14.67
C ASN A 203 -23.21 -0.81 -14.20
N GLU A 204 -22.38 0.06 -13.64
CA GLU A 204 -21.09 -0.32 -13.06
C GLU A 204 -21.26 -1.27 -11.86
N ALA A 205 -22.28 -1.05 -11.03
CA ALA A 205 -22.59 -1.96 -9.92
C ALA A 205 -22.99 -3.37 -10.43
N ILE A 206 -23.72 -3.45 -11.54
CA ILE A 206 -24.09 -4.73 -12.18
C ILE A 206 -22.82 -5.47 -12.63
N GLU A 207 -21.91 -4.79 -13.33
CA GLU A 207 -20.66 -5.39 -13.81
C GLU A 207 -19.81 -5.93 -12.65
N VAL A 208 -19.60 -5.11 -11.62
CA VAL A 208 -18.83 -5.52 -10.42
C VAL A 208 -19.54 -6.66 -9.66
N GLY A 209 -20.88 -6.63 -9.59
CA GLY A 209 -21.68 -7.68 -8.98
C GLY A 209 -21.53 -9.03 -9.70
N GLN A 210 -21.41 -9.02 -11.02
CA GLN A 210 -21.12 -10.22 -11.83
C GLN A 210 -19.72 -10.77 -11.52
N PHE A 211 -18.69 -9.91 -11.37
CA PHE A 211 -17.36 -10.34 -10.94
C PHE A 211 -17.37 -10.95 -9.53
N LEU A 212 -18.13 -10.40 -8.59
CA LEU A 212 -18.27 -10.97 -7.24
C LEU A 212 -18.86 -12.38 -7.28
N ILE A 213 -19.90 -12.60 -8.12
CA ILE A 213 -20.49 -13.93 -8.31
C ILE A 213 -19.49 -14.88 -8.98
N PHE A 214 -18.73 -14.39 -9.95
CA PHE A 214 -17.69 -15.19 -10.61
C PHE A 214 -16.60 -15.66 -9.64
N VAL A 215 -16.15 -14.77 -8.74
CA VAL A 215 -15.11 -15.10 -7.72
C VAL A 215 -15.65 -16.06 -6.67
N ASN A 216 -16.92 -15.92 -6.26
CA ASN A 216 -17.52 -16.75 -5.22
C ASN A 216 -19.00 -17.03 -5.51
N PRO A 217 -19.29 -18.00 -6.42
CA PRO A 217 -20.66 -18.27 -6.90
C PRO A 217 -21.60 -18.82 -5.81
N ASP A 218 -21.07 -19.47 -4.80
CA ASP A 218 -21.86 -20.07 -3.70
C ASP A 218 -22.30 -19.05 -2.65
N LYS A 219 -21.80 -17.82 -2.73
CA LYS A 219 -22.13 -16.76 -1.77
C LYS A 219 -23.47 -16.10 -2.12
N SER A 220 -24.56 -16.64 -1.59
CA SER A 220 -25.95 -16.22 -1.88
C SER A 220 -26.21 -14.72 -1.68
N THR A 221 -25.40 -14.05 -0.84
CA THR A 221 -25.51 -12.61 -0.62
C THR A 221 -25.21 -11.80 -1.88
N TYR A 222 -24.31 -12.25 -2.76
CA TYR A 222 -23.97 -11.54 -4.01
C TYR A 222 -25.11 -11.58 -5.01
N TRP A 223 -25.77 -12.73 -5.13
CA TRP A 223 -26.97 -12.87 -5.97
C TRP A 223 -28.09 -11.95 -5.50
N LYS A 224 -28.33 -11.85 -4.19
CA LYS A 224 -29.33 -10.95 -3.61
C LYS A 224 -29.01 -9.48 -3.84
N GLN A 225 -27.75 -9.10 -3.64
CA GLN A 225 -27.28 -7.73 -3.86
C GLN A 225 -27.43 -7.33 -5.33
N LEU A 226 -27.01 -8.17 -6.27
CA LEU A 226 -27.15 -7.92 -7.71
C LEU A 226 -28.60 -7.83 -8.12
N SER A 227 -29.48 -8.73 -7.64
CA SER A 227 -30.93 -8.65 -7.88
C SER A 227 -31.52 -7.33 -7.38
N GLY A 228 -31.08 -6.86 -6.21
CA GLY A 228 -31.51 -5.56 -5.67
C GLY A 228 -31.09 -4.36 -6.53
N VAL A 229 -29.92 -4.43 -7.16
CA VAL A 229 -29.44 -3.38 -8.08
C VAL A 229 -30.29 -3.36 -9.36
N TYR A 230 -30.59 -4.51 -9.95
CA TYR A 230 -31.48 -4.59 -11.13
C TYR A 230 -32.87 -4.02 -10.84
N TYR A 231 -33.42 -4.33 -9.67
CA TYR A 231 -34.73 -3.80 -9.28
C TYR A 231 -34.70 -2.29 -9.02
N GLY A 232 -33.67 -1.78 -8.34
CA GLY A 232 -33.50 -0.35 -8.02
C GLY A 232 -33.25 0.49 -9.27
N GLY A 233 -32.39 0.03 -10.18
CA GLY A 233 -32.08 0.72 -11.45
C GLY A 233 -33.31 0.85 -12.35
N ASN A 234 -34.06 -0.23 -12.53
CA ASN A 234 -35.29 -0.19 -13.35
C ASN A 234 -36.38 0.77 -12.83
N ASN A 235 -36.46 0.98 -11.52
CA ASN A 235 -37.45 1.90 -10.93
C ASN A 235 -37.05 3.37 -11.11
N GLU A 236 -35.78 3.70 -11.17
CA GLU A 236 -35.32 5.08 -11.43
C GLU A 236 -35.51 5.47 -12.90
N ASP A 237 -35.22 4.58 -13.84
CA ASP A 237 -35.47 4.83 -15.29
C ASP A 237 -36.97 5.08 -15.57
N GLN A 238 -37.86 4.43 -14.84
CA GLN A 238 -39.32 4.65 -14.96
C GLN A 238 -39.79 5.95 -14.30
N SER A 239 -39.04 6.51 -13.34
CA SER A 239 -39.38 7.77 -12.69
C SER A 239 -38.97 9.01 -13.46
N LEU A 240 -38.13 8.86 -14.49
CA LEU A 240 -37.62 9.92 -15.36
C LEU A 240 -38.35 9.97 -16.72
N ALA A 241 -39.26 9.04 -17.00
CA ALA A 241 -40.12 8.95 -18.19
C ALA A 241 -41.53 9.45 -17.89
#